data_383ebc0dbccd94a332131ec6b3ee54bb
#
_entry.id   383ebc0dbccd94a332131ec6b3ee54bb
#
_cell.length_a   1.000
_cell.length_b   1.000
_cell.length_c   1.000
_cell.angle_alpha   90.00
_cell.angle_beta   90.00
_cell.angle_gamma   90.00
#
_symmetry.space_group_name_H-M   'P 1'
#
loop_
_entity.id
_entity.type
_entity.pdbx_description
1 polymer ?
#
loop_
_entity_poly.entity_id
_entity_poly.type
_entity_poly.pdbx_seq_one_letter_code
_entity_poly.pdbx_strand_id
1 'polypeptide(L)'
;MRKVGDNCYQWGNQKVYCGKDAKKKATLQGIAIRNTGWKEAEGSESSEKDEASILVKALNDAGYEALFVGGVVRDILMGLEPKDYDLGTSATPEEVANVVNGLEGYKYIFGPEGERAKRALTSLVKPPVGEVIEVTTFRKEMYGKDRSDIDAIPAKTFKEDAARRDLTINSMGMDLDGNIIDYFGGEKDITHRLVKTVGNPDERFREDPLRMIRAIRFAVKYKFALDDATWESIKRNHELVNDLSSKRRRDEIGKVLYYPNGFTLLMESGILPTLMPEFRNMKDYHHKLDYHPEDTLYNHYIEAFKKFTTIPNRTELGGWALLFHDIAKPQTAVWNEEGKYHTFYGHDKQGGQIVLENYNNTNGPFEFSKKELQKIAWTTDNHLGKFWEMKKPMKVAAMRNNENFPLLVQVVTGDTMGIRRGGDEELQARLEEIDKITAEINEKKEKVGNRPSGFAPKVIKELGLRGKEISETLSKIEEMVSTGVVNSYDEALEVLKSKNAEGVSNSLLKYGLLLGIGAILYKNL
;
A
#
# COMPACT_ATOMS: atom_id res chain seq x y z
N MET A 1 24.62 -12.36 28.16
CA MET A 1 23.78 -12.75 29.32
C MET A 1 24.55 -13.75 30.17
N ARG A 2 24.64 -13.52 31.47
CA ARG A 2 25.27 -14.46 32.42
C ARG A 2 24.28 -14.88 33.51
N LYS A 3 24.41 -16.10 34.00
CA LYS A 3 23.71 -16.56 35.21
C LYS A 3 24.45 -16.00 36.41
N VAL A 4 23.77 -15.30 37.31
CA VAL A 4 24.37 -14.63 38.48
C VAL A 4 23.85 -15.17 39.79
N GLY A 5 23.00 -16.23 39.77
CA GLY A 5 22.45 -16.92 40.92
C GLY A 5 21.41 -17.95 40.47
N ASP A 6 20.81 -18.68 41.42
CA ASP A 6 19.75 -19.64 41.09
C ASP A 6 18.53 -18.91 40.55
N ASN A 7 18.17 -19.25 39.29
CA ASN A 7 17.13 -18.58 38.54
C ASN A 7 17.28 -17.05 38.40
N CYS A 8 18.55 -16.54 38.50
CA CYS A 8 18.85 -15.13 38.29
C CYS A 8 19.77 -14.95 37.07
N TYR A 9 19.43 -14.00 36.19
CA TYR A 9 20.14 -13.71 34.96
C TYR A 9 20.38 -12.21 34.80
N GLN A 10 21.51 -11.86 34.23
CA GLN A 10 21.94 -10.49 33.97
C GLN A 10 22.53 -10.37 32.57
N TRP A 11 22.25 -9.24 31.91
CA TRP A 11 22.90 -8.87 30.66
C TRP A 11 23.92 -7.76 30.90
N GLY A 12 25.21 -8.03 30.60
CA GLY A 12 26.28 -7.07 30.89
C GLY A 12 26.32 -6.72 32.37
N ASN A 13 26.36 -5.42 32.70
CA ASN A 13 26.31 -4.86 34.05
C ASN A 13 24.93 -4.34 34.46
N GLN A 14 23.90 -4.66 33.66
CA GLN A 14 22.54 -4.20 33.86
C GLN A 14 21.79 -4.94 34.97
N LYS A 15 20.52 -4.61 35.13
CA LYS A 15 19.64 -5.15 36.18
C LYS A 15 19.64 -6.69 36.21
N VAL A 16 19.68 -7.26 37.39
CA VAL A 16 19.53 -8.69 37.63
C VAL A 16 18.05 -9.04 37.70
N TYR A 17 17.64 -10.02 36.89
CA TYR A 17 16.30 -10.58 36.92
C TYR A 17 16.33 -11.95 37.60
N CYS A 18 15.39 -12.21 38.50
CA CYS A 18 15.28 -13.48 39.21
C CYS A 18 13.86 -14.06 39.07
N GLY A 19 13.76 -15.40 39.15
CA GLY A 19 12.50 -16.15 39.08
C GLY A 19 12.24 -16.82 37.73
N LYS A 20 11.04 -17.35 37.55
CA LYS A 20 10.68 -18.26 36.47
C LYS A 20 10.95 -17.72 35.06
N ASP A 21 10.82 -16.41 34.85
CA ASP A 21 11.01 -15.74 33.55
C ASP A 21 12.31 -14.91 33.49
N ALA A 22 13.19 -15.01 34.47
CA ALA A 22 14.37 -14.18 34.59
C ALA A 22 15.31 -14.26 33.38
N LYS A 23 15.52 -15.46 32.82
CA LYS A 23 16.33 -15.67 31.62
C LYS A 23 15.76 -14.92 30.42
N LYS A 24 14.43 -15.00 30.24
CA LYS A 24 13.71 -14.35 29.14
C LYS A 24 13.79 -12.83 29.25
N LYS A 25 13.58 -12.29 30.45
CA LYS A 25 13.67 -10.84 30.73
C LYS A 25 15.08 -10.30 30.50
N ALA A 26 16.12 -11.00 30.98
CA ALA A 26 17.50 -10.62 30.74
C ALA A 26 17.90 -10.73 29.26
N THR A 27 17.32 -11.68 28.53
CA THR A 27 17.53 -11.80 27.08
C THR A 27 16.85 -10.65 26.32
N LEU A 28 15.61 -10.29 26.65
CA LEU A 28 14.90 -9.15 26.06
C LEU A 28 15.64 -7.84 26.32
N GLN A 29 16.09 -7.62 27.53
CA GLN A 29 16.94 -6.47 27.87
C GLN A 29 18.24 -6.46 27.06
N GLY A 30 18.88 -7.62 26.89
CA GLY A 30 20.10 -7.73 26.10
C GLY A 30 19.87 -7.53 24.60
N ILE A 31 18.69 -7.88 24.08
CA ILE A 31 18.27 -7.58 22.70
C ILE A 31 18.03 -6.08 22.57
N ALA A 32 17.28 -5.48 23.49
CA ALA A 32 17.06 -4.05 23.54
C ALA A 32 18.39 -3.27 23.56
N ILE A 33 19.31 -3.63 24.44
CA ILE A 33 20.62 -2.98 24.56
C ILE A 33 21.48 -3.18 23.31
N ARG A 34 21.49 -4.39 22.69
CA ARG A 34 22.25 -4.63 21.44
C ARG A 34 21.69 -3.83 20.28
N ASN A 35 20.38 -3.77 20.15
CA ASN A 35 19.72 -3.04 19.07
C ASN A 35 19.81 -1.51 19.28
N THR A 36 20.01 -1.06 20.52
CA THR A 36 20.21 0.35 20.83
C THR A 36 21.66 0.82 20.62
N GLY A 37 22.58 -0.06 20.25
CA GLY A 37 23.95 0.33 19.89
C GLY A 37 24.73 0.99 21.05
N TRP A 38 24.46 0.64 22.31
CA TRP A 38 25.23 1.11 23.47
C TRP A 38 26.70 0.66 23.38
N LYS A 39 27.47 1.39 22.59
CA LYS A 39 28.90 1.57 22.74
C LYS A 39 29.10 3.07 22.94
N GLU A 40 29.82 3.46 23.96
CA GLU A 40 30.51 4.73 23.95
C GLU A 40 31.41 4.75 22.70
N ALA A 41 30.91 5.36 21.64
CA ALA A 41 31.66 5.55 20.41
C ALA A 41 32.39 6.89 20.52
N GLU A 42 33.65 6.83 20.93
CA GLU A 42 34.57 7.93 20.66
C GLU A 42 34.63 8.14 19.14
N GLY A 43 34.02 9.24 18.65
CA GLY A 43 34.28 9.78 17.31
C GLY A 43 33.41 9.30 16.14
N SER A 44 32.16 8.85 16.35
CA SER A 44 31.20 8.60 15.27
C SER A 44 30.25 9.80 15.08
N GLU A 45 29.80 10.03 13.83
CA GLU A 45 28.67 10.93 13.56
C GLU A 45 27.47 10.54 14.44
N SER A 46 26.83 11.52 15.11
CA SER A 46 25.70 11.28 15.99
C SER A 46 24.55 10.61 15.22
N SER A 47 23.93 9.59 15.83
CA SER A 47 22.79 8.90 15.25
C SER A 47 21.48 9.63 15.64
N GLU A 48 20.39 9.39 14.89
CA GLU A 48 19.06 9.93 15.25
C GLU A 48 18.65 9.60 16.68
N LYS A 49 19.04 8.42 17.17
CA LYS A 49 18.83 8.00 18.54
C LYS A 49 19.59 8.85 19.55
N ASP A 50 20.86 9.17 19.23
CA ASP A 50 21.70 9.99 20.12
C ASP A 50 21.10 11.39 20.23
N GLU A 51 20.65 11.98 19.12
CA GLU A 51 19.98 13.27 19.10
C GLU A 51 18.66 13.27 19.90
N ALA A 52 17.84 12.24 19.74
CA ALA A 52 16.62 12.07 20.52
C ALA A 52 16.92 11.88 22.01
N SER A 53 18.00 11.16 22.35
CA SER A 53 18.43 10.95 23.75
C SER A 53 18.91 12.25 24.39
N ILE A 54 19.63 13.11 23.65
CA ILE A 54 20.02 14.45 24.11
C ILE A 54 18.79 15.29 24.43
N LEU A 55 17.76 15.24 23.58
CA LEU A 55 16.53 16.00 23.80
C LEU A 55 15.73 15.48 25.01
N VAL A 56 15.61 14.14 25.16
CA VAL A 56 15.01 13.55 26.37
C VAL A 56 15.76 14.00 27.63
N LYS A 57 17.10 13.96 27.59
CA LYS A 57 17.90 14.40 28.71
C LYS A 57 17.67 15.87 29.05
N ALA A 58 17.68 16.75 28.06
CA ALA A 58 17.50 18.19 28.27
C ALA A 58 16.12 18.52 28.85
N LEU A 59 15.06 17.83 28.41
CA LEU A 59 13.73 17.98 28.99
C LEU A 59 13.68 17.50 30.46
N ASN A 60 14.32 16.35 30.77
CA ASN A 60 14.39 15.82 32.11
C ASN A 60 15.23 16.75 33.06
N ASP A 61 16.35 17.26 32.56
CA ASP A 61 17.20 18.21 33.31
C ASP A 61 16.46 19.53 33.60
N ALA A 62 15.52 19.92 32.70
CA ALA A 62 14.64 21.08 32.90
C ALA A 62 13.45 20.81 33.86
N GLY A 63 13.32 19.57 34.37
CA GLY A 63 12.31 19.18 35.35
C GLY A 63 11.02 18.62 34.77
N TYR A 64 11.00 18.31 33.47
CA TYR A 64 9.86 17.67 32.82
C TYR A 64 10.09 16.16 32.67
N GLU A 65 9.05 15.35 32.86
CA GLU A 65 9.11 13.92 32.50
C GLU A 65 9.20 13.80 30.97
N ALA A 66 10.24 13.15 30.45
CA ALA A 66 10.41 12.90 29.01
C ALA A 66 10.88 11.47 28.76
N LEU A 67 10.26 10.80 27.79
CA LEU A 67 10.43 9.37 27.49
C LEU A 67 10.39 9.13 25.99
N PHE A 68 11.04 8.08 25.52
CA PHE A 68 10.69 7.44 24.26
C PHE A 68 9.32 6.76 24.39
N VAL A 69 8.44 6.90 23.41
CA VAL A 69 7.06 6.40 23.55
C VAL A 69 6.53 5.68 22.30
N GLY A 70 5.62 4.76 22.51
CA GLY A 70 4.81 4.20 21.44
C GLY A 70 5.56 3.24 20.52
N GLY A 71 5.66 3.61 19.24
CA GLY A 71 6.27 2.78 18.18
C GLY A 71 7.71 2.40 18.43
N VAL A 72 8.50 3.32 18.90
CA VAL A 72 9.92 3.14 19.29
C VAL A 72 10.07 1.99 20.27
N VAL A 73 9.32 2.06 21.37
CA VAL A 73 9.42 1.08 22.47
C VAL A 73 9.00 -0.31 22.02
N ARG A 74 7.89 -0.38 21.27
CA ARG A 74 7.41 -1.63 20.67
C ARG A 74 8.46 -2.24 19.74
N ASP A 75 9.01 -1.46 18.80
CA ASP A 75 9.94 -1.96 17.79
C ASP A 75 11.24 -2.43 18.44
N ILE A 76 11.79 -1.69 19.43
CA ILE A 76 12.93 -2.12 20.23
C ILE A 76 12.65 -3.44 20.95
N LEU A 77 11.50 -3.58 21.62
CA LEU A 77 11.12 -4.82 22.31
C LEU A 77 10.94 -6.02 21.35
N MET A 78 10.55 -5.76 20.13
CA MET A 78 10.46 -6.77 19.07
C MET A 78 11.81 -7.09 18.40
N GLY A 79 12.88 -6.36 18.73
CA GLY A 79 14.18 -6.50 18.09
C GLY A 79 14.24 -5.91 16.69
N LEU A 80 13.37 -4.95 16.38
CA LEU A 80 13.34 -4.22 15.13
C LEU A 80 14.03 -2.87 15.29
N GLU A 81 14.62 -2.35 14.22
CA GLU A 81 15.12 -0.98 14.17
C GLU A 81 13.94 -0.02 14.10
N PRO A 82 13.79 0.95 15.04
CA PRO A 82 12.78 1.98 14.96
C PRO A 82 12.98 2.85 13.70
N LYS A 83 11.89 3.22 13.06
CA LYS A 83 11.95 4.15 11.91
C LYS A 83 12.07 5.60 12.37
N ASP A 84 11.35 5.94 13.44
CA ASP A 84 11.26 7.28 13.99
C ASP A 84 11.41 7.20 15.51
N TYR A 85 11.99 8.21 16.14
CA TYR A 85 12.18 8.29 17.58
C TYR A 85 11.19 9.28 18.20
N ASP A 86 9.93 8.86 18.36
CA ASP A 86 8.88 9.67 18.97
C ASP A 86 9.12 9.85 20.49
N LEU A 87 9.01 11.09 20.97
CA LEU A 87 9.12 11.44 22.36
C LEU A 87 7.78 11.85 22.97
N GLY A 88 7.56 11.48 24.22
CA GLY A 88 6.48 11.99 25.04
C GLY A 88 7.03 12.77 26.22
N THR A 89 6.39 13.89 26.58
CA THR A 89 6.85 14.73 27.70
C THR A 89 5.69 15.35 28.48
N SER A 90 5.91 15.69 29.75
CA SER A 90 4.99 16.52 30.54
C SER A 90 5.09 18.01 30.19
N ALA A 91 6.14 18.43 29.44
CA ALA A 91 6.31 19.81 28.99
C ALA A 91 5.24 20.17 27.95
N THR A 92 4.69 21.37 28.04
CA THR A 92 3.86 21.99 26.99
C THR A 92 4.71 22.33 25.76
N PRO A 93 4.11 22.55 24.57
CA PRO A 93 4.86 22.97 23.39
C PRO A 93 5.72 24.22 23.58
N GLU A 94 5.26 25.18 24.39
CA GLU A 94 6.02 26.39 24.73
C GLU A 94 7.23 26.07 25.60
N GLU A 95 7.08 25.17 26.57
CA GLU A 95 8.17 24.72 27.44
C GLU A 95 9.18 23.87 26.63
N VAL A 96 8.73 23.02 25.70
CA VAL A 96 9.62 22.32 24.75
C VAL A 96 10.41 23.32 23.93
N ALA A 97 9.78 24.37 23.40
CA ALA A 97 10.45 25.41 22.62
C ALA A 97 11.55 26.12 23.47
N ASN A 98 11.25 26.44 24.73
CA ASN A 98 12.22 27.07 25.65
C ASN A 98 13.45 26.17 25.88
N VAL A 99 13.25 24.86 26.09
CA VAL A 99 14.35 23.91 26.27
C VAL A 99 15.18 23.78 24.99
N VAL A 100 14.52 23.62 23.84
CA VAL A 100 15.19 23.48 22.54
C VAL A 100 16.00 24.72 22.17
N ASN A 101 15.53 25.93 22.48
CA ASN A 101 16.25 27.18 22.23
C ASN A 101 17.56 27.29 23.07
N GLY A 102 17.70 26.53 24.14
CA GLY A 102 18.92 26.41 24.92
C GLY A 102 19.90 25.35 24.40
N LEU A 103 19.54 24.56 23.42
CA LEU A 103 20.37 23.48 22.87
C LEU A 103 21.09 23.92 21.59
N GLU A 104 22.41 23.78 21.58
CA GLU A 104 23.23 24.13 20.42
C GLU A 104 22.88 23.25 19.19
N GLY A 105 22.61 23.89 18.06
CA GLY A 105 22.30 23.22 16.79
C GLY A 105 20.86 22.71 16.65
N TYR A 106 20.08 22.67 17.72
CA TYR A 106 18.66 22.28 17.63
C TYR A 106 17.79 23.47 17.21
N LYS A 107 16.71 23.17 16.49
CA LYS A 107 15.73 24.18 16.06
C LYS A 107 14.32 23.71 16.38
N TYR A 108 13.58 24.50 17.11
CA TYR A 108 12.15 24.31 17.28
C TYR A 108 11.45 24.70 16.00
N ILE A 109 10.74 23.75 15.40
CA ILE A 109 9.89 23.99 14.23
C ILE A 109 8.47 24.04 14.76
N PHE A 110 7.77 25.14 14.49
CA PHE A 110 6.35 25.20 14.80
C PHE A 110 5.65 23.99 14.17
N GLY A 111 4.74 23.34 14.90
CA GLY A 111 3.91 22.27 14.35
C GLY A 111 3.19 22.71 13.07
N PRO A 112 2.70 21.79 12.24
CA PRO A 112 2.09 22.10 10.95
C PRO A 112 1.09 23.26 11.11
N GLU A 113 1.18 24.24 10.23
CA GLU A 113 0.31 25.42 10.24
C GLU A 113 -1.17 24.99 10.22
N GLY A 114 -1.88 25.29 11.29
CA GLY A 114 -3.30 25.03 11.42
C GLY A 114 -3.76 24.75 12.85
N GLU A 115 -4.99 25.11 13.17
CA GLU A 115 -5.61 24.90 14.48
C GLU A 115 -5.57 23.44 14.96
N ARG A 116 -5.60 22.47 14.02
CA ARG A 116 -5.58 21.04 14.32
C ARG A 116 -4.27 20.56 14.96
N ALA A 117 -3.15 21.15 14.58
CA ALA A 117 -1.84 20.81 15.13
C ALA A 117 -1.61 21.47 16.50
N LYS A 118 -2.10 22.69 16.67
CA LYS A 118 -2.14 23.35 17.98
C LYS A 118 -2.96 22.52 18.97
N ARG A 119 -4.07 21.93 18.54
CA ARG A 119 -4.90 21.01 19.33
C ARG A 119 -4.22 19.66 19.61
N ALA A 120 -3.23 19.24 18.81
CA ALA A 120 -2.55 17.95 19.01
C ALA A 120 -1.46 17.99 20.10
N LEU A 121 -1.07 19.17 20.59
CA LEU A 121 0.01 19.36 21.56
C LEU A 121 1.33 18.69 21.14
N THR A 122 1.64 18.71 19.83
CA THR A 122 2.83 18.12 19.24
C THR A 122 3.79 19.21 18.79
N SER A 123 5.05 19.05 19.15
CA SER A 123 6.18 19.88 18.75
C SER A 123 7.07 19.12 17.77
N LEU A 124 7.59 19.81 16.76
CA LEU A 124 8.59 19.28 15.84
C LEU A 124 9.93 19.91 16.13
N VAL A 125 10.94 19.10 16.38
CA VAL A 125 12.30 19.54 16.69
C VAL A 125 13.26 19.02 15.65
N LYS A 126 13.97 19.92 14.95
CA LYS A 126 15.05 19.54 14.03
C LYS A 126 16.37 19.49 14.81
N PRO A 127 16.96 18.31 14.97
CA PRO A 127 18.29 18.16 15.56
C PRO A 127 19.38 18.58 14.58
N PRO A 128 20.63 18.75 15.04
CA PRO A 128 21.78 19.01 14.18
C PRO A 128 21.98 17.94 13.10
N VAL A 129 21.73 16.69 13.44
CA VAL A 129 21.87 15.51 12.55
C VAL A 129 20.60 14.66 12.58
N GLY A 130 20.24 14.04 11.46
CA GLY A 130 19.09 13.15 11.35
C GLY A 130 17.79 13.83 10.95
N GLU A 131 16.66 13.13 11.12
CA GLU A 131 15.34 13.59 10.76
C GLU A 131 14.71 14.47 11.86
N VAL A 132 13.52 14.99 11.59
CA VAL A 132 12.75 15.79 12.56
C VAL A 132 12.20 14.87 13.65
N ILE A 133 12.45 15.22 14.91
CA ILE A 133 11.94 14.49 16.08
C ILE A 133 10.56 15.04 16.45
N GLU A 134 9.59 14.16 16.59
CA GLU A 134 8.27 14.50 17.09
C GLU A 134 8.26 14.41 18.63
N VAL A 135 7.91 15.52 19.29
CA VAL A 135 7.78 15.61 20.75
C VAL A 135 6.34 15.92 21.09
N THR A 136 5.63 14.95 21.63
CA THR A 136 4.22 15.09 22.00
C THR A 136 4.09 15.32 23.50
N THR A 137 3.43 16.43 23.89
CA THR A 137 3.03 16.65 25.27
C THR A 137 2.08 15.54 25.72
N PHE A 138 2.29 14.97 26.90
CA PHE A 138 1.35 14.03 27.52
C PHE A 138 -0.03 14.67 27.56
N ARG A 139 -1.05 13.94 27.13
CA ARG A 139 -2.39 14.50 26.99
C ARG A 139 -3.49 13.53 27.39
N LYS A 140 -4.62 14.10 27.79
CA LYS A 140 -5.92 13.46 27.86
C LYS A 140 -6.76 13.93 26.69
N GLU A 141 -7.60 13.09 26.17
CA GLU A 141 -8.56 13.47 25.13
C GLU A 141 -9.90 13.80 25.76
N MET A 142 -10.43 14.99 25.47
CA MET A 142 -11.82 15.32 25.75
C MET A 142 -12.59 15.30 24.42
N TYR A 143 -13.56 14.43 24.35
CA TYR A 143 -14.41 14.32 23.18
C TYR A 143 -15.56 15.32 23.31
N GLY A 144 -15.64 16.26 22.35
CA GLY A 144 -16.75 17.19 22.23
C GLY A 144 -18.04 16.49 21.77
N LYS A 145 -19.14 17.26 21.64
CA LYS A 145 -20.42 16.76 21.12
C LYS A 145 -20.29 16.26 19.68
N ASP A 146 -19.41 16.85 18.88
CA ASP A 146 -19.00 16.36 17.58
C ASP A 146 -17.71 15.56 17.73
N ARG A 147 -17.72 14.26 17.37
CA ARG A 147 -16.55 13.35 17.43
C ARG A 147 -15.34 13.81 16.62
N SER A 148 -15.50 14.81 15.74
CA SER A 148 -14.43 15.46 15.01
C SER A 148 -13.70 16.53 15.84
N ASP A 149 -14.27 16.94 16.97
CA ASP A 149 -13.76 18.00 17.85
C ASP A 149 -13.13 17.35 19.10
N ILE A 150 -11.90 16.88 18.93
CA ILE A 150 -11.09 16.33 20.03
C ILE A 150 -10.19 17.46 20.54
N ASP A 151 -10.46 17.92 21.73
CA ASP A 151 -9.55 18.84 22.44
C ASP A 151 -8.56 18.02 23.28
N ALA A 152 -7.29 18.16 22.97
CA ALA A 152 -6.23 17.60 23.78
C ALA A 152 -5.95 18.51 24.98
N ILE A 153 -6.06 17.97 26.19
CA ILE A 153 -5.69 18.66 27.42
C ILE A 153 -4.36 18.08 27.90
N PRO A 154 -3.36 18.92 28.25
CA PRO A 154 -2.12 18.42 28.82
C PRO A 154 -2.37 17.50 30.00
N ALA A 155 -1.74 16.34 30.01
CA ALA A 155 -1.70 15.41 31.12
C ALA A 155 -0.39 15.59 31.91
N LYS A 156 -0.43 15.33 33.23
CA LYS A 156 0.73 15.50 34.10
C LYS A 156 1.67 14.30 34.08
N THR A 157 1.17 13.12 33.70
CA THR A 157 1.92 11.87 33.84
C THR A 157 1.81 11.04 32.56
N PHE A 158 2.86 10.26 32.27
CA PHE A 158 2.82 9.31 31.16
C PHE A 158 1.69 8.27 31.32
N LYS A 159 1.32 7.88 32.54
CA LYS A 159 0.21 6.93 32.77
C LYS A 159 -1.10 7.44 32.18
N GLU A 160 -1.39 8.74 32.30
CA GLU A 160 -2.60 9.35 31.74
C GLU A 160 -2.56 9.38 30.20
N ASP A 161 -1.40 9.64 29.60
CA ASP A 161 -1.21 9.59 28.15
C ASP A 161 -1.32 8.15 27.62
N ALA A 162 -0.68 7.20 28.27
CA ALA A 162 -0.73 5.79 27.90
C ALA A 162 -2.16 5.22 27.93
N ALA A 163 -3.00 5.68 28.87
CA ALA A 163 -4.38 5.22 29.05
C ALA A 163 -5.31 5.58 27.87
N ARG A 164 -5.02 6.64 27.11
CA ARG A 164 -5.82 7.04 25.95
C ARG A 164 -5.39 6.37 24.62
N ARG A 165 -4.23 5.70 24.62
CA ARG A 165 -3.67 5.10 23.41
C ARG A 165 -4.54 3.94 22.92
N ASP A 166 -4.34 3.57 21.66
CA ASP A 166 -5.14 2.55 20.96
C ASP A 166 -4.90 1.13 21.48
N LEU A 167 -3.64 0.72 21.50
CA LEU A 167 -3.22 -0.65 21.75
C LEU A 167 -2.18 -0.72 22.86
N THR A 168 -2.21 -1.77 23.68
CA THR A 168 -1.25 -2.00 24.75
C THR A 168 0.20 -2.00 24.26
N ILE A 169 0.46 -2.59 23.09
CA ILE A 169 1.80 -2.64 22.46
C ILE A 169 2.32 -1.26 22.02
N ASN A 170 1.47 -0.25 21.94
CA ASN A 170 1.81 1.14 21.60
C ASN A 170 1.71 2.08 22.81
N SER A 171 1.36 1.57 24.00
CA SER A 171 1.12 2.37 25.19
C SER A 171 2.25 2.32 26.22
N MET A 172 3.44 1.94 25.76
CA MET A 172 4.65 1.85 26.61
C MET A 172 5.55 3.07 26.42
N GLY A 173 6.30 3.38 27.47
CA GLY A 173 7.40 4.33 27.48
C GLY A 173 8.72 3.66 27.81
N MET A 174 9.82 4.31 27.48
CA MET A 174 11.18 3.88 27.84
C MET A 174 12.01 5.10 28.25
N ASP A 175 12.69 5.01 29.38
CA ASP A 175 13.62 6.03 29.83
C ASP A 175 15.00 5.91 29.17
N LEU A 176 15.91 6.84 29.47
CA LEU A 176 17.29 6.84 28.96
C LEU A 176 18.12 5.64 29.42
N ASP A 177 17.79 5.05 30.56
CA ASP A 177 18.45 3.85 31.09
C ASP A 177 17.94 2.56 30.45
N GLY A 178 16.93 2.66 29.54
CA GLY A 178 16.30 1.53 28.86
C GLY A 178 15.27 0.80 29.72
N ASN A 179 14.81 1.39 30.84
CA ASN A 179 13.73 0.82 31.65
C ASN A 179 12.40 1.03 30.94
N ILE A 180 11.62 -0.04 30.82
CA ILE A 180 10.29 0.01 30.20
C ILE A 180 9.26 0.42 31.25
N ILE A 181 8.47 1.44 30.90
CA ILE A 181 7.34 1.93 31.68
C ILE A 181 6.06 1.44 31.00
N ASP A 182 5.47 0.39 31.56
CA ASP A 182 4.31 -0.31 31.02
C ASP A 182 3.20 -0.43 32.07
N TYR A 183 2.13 0.34 31.89
CA TYR A 183 0.96 0.35 32.79
C TYR A 183 -0.15 -0.59 32.33
N PHE A 184 -0.13 -1.05 31.07
CA PHE A 184 -1.25 -1.76 30.45
C PHE A 184 -0.89 -3.14 29.92
N GLY A 185 0.32 -3.62 30.14
CA GLY A 185 0.76 -4.98 29.82
C GLY A 185 1.21 -5.16 28.37
N GLY A 186 1.64 -4.10 27.70
CA GLY A 186 2.13 -4.14 26.32
C GLY A 186 3.34 -5.04 26.13
N GLU A 187 4.30 -5.07 27.07
CA GLU A 187 5.46 -6.00 27.05
C GLU A 187 5.01 -7.46 27.05
N LYS A 188 4.00 -7.76 27.88
CA LYS A 188 3.40 -9.09 27.95
C LYS A 188 2.71 -9.44 26.64
N ASP A 189 1.95 -8.53 26.07
CA ASP A 189 1.20 -8.75 24.83
C ASP A 189 2.14 -8.92 23.63
N ILE A 190 3.24 -8.17 23.53
CA ILE A 190 4.30 -8.42 22.53
C ILE A 190 4.87 -9.83 22.68
N THR A 191 5.16 -10.24 23.92
CA THR A 191 5.70 -11.57 24.21
C THR A 191 4.76 -12.70 23.77
N HIS A 192 3.44 -12.51 23.92
CA HIS A 192 2.41 -13.45 23.50
C HIS A 192 1.97 -13.26 22.05
N ARG A 193 2.54 -12.32 21.33
CA ARG A 193 2.14 -11.93 19.97
C ARG A 193 0.66 -11.60 19.87
N LEU A 194 0.20 -10.73 20.76
CA LEU A 194 -1.20 -10.34 20.89
C LEU A 194 -1.38 -8.86 20.63
N VAL A 195 -2.39 -8.49 19.84
CA VAL A 195 -2.88 -7.12 19.67
C VAL A 195 -4.12 -6.95 20.53
N LYS A 196 -4.03 -6.05 21.51
CA LYS A 196 -5.07 -5.79 22.48
C LYS A 196 -5.26 -4.29 22.66
N THR A 197 -6.51 -3.84 22.82
CA THR A 197 -6.81 -2.45 23.13
C THR A 197 -6.43 -2.10 24.57
N VAL A 198 -6.10 -0.83 24.81
CA VAL A 198 -5.97 -0.30 26.14
C VAL A 198 -7.36 -0.12 26.75
N GLY A 199 -7.63 -0.77 27.89
CA GLY A 199 -8.92 -0.68 28.57
C GLY A 199 -10.07 -1.41 27.85
N ASN A 200 -11.27 -0.81 27.89
CA ASN A 200 -12.47 -1.40 27.30
C ASN A 200 -12.50 -1.18 25.76
N PRO A 201 -12.51 -2.25 24.92
CA PRO A 201 -12.51 -2.10 23.46
C PRO A 201 -13.70 -1.31 22.93
N ASP A 202 -14.93 -1.54 23.45
CA ASP A 202 -16.12 -0.86 22.96
C ASP A 202 -16.07 0.66 23.19
N GLU A 203 -15.51 1.08 24.33
CA GLU A 203 -15.28 2.51 24.62
C GLU A 203 -14.25 3.09 23.68
N ARG A 204 -13.10 2.42 23.54
CA ARG A 204 -12.00 2.87 22.66
C ARG A 204 -12.43 3.03 21.20
N PHE A 205 -13.28 2.14 20.69
CA PHE A 205 -13.76 2.20 19.30
C PHE A 205 -14.85 3.25 19.10
N ARG A 206 -15.66 3.55 20.12
CA ARG A 206 -16.59 4.69 20.07
C ARG A 206 -15.89 6.04 20.14
N GLU A 207 -14.75 6.13 20.82
CA GLU A 207 -13.93 7.35 20.85
C GLU A 207 -13.30 7.63 19.49
N ASP A 208 -12.62 6.66 18.90
CA ASP A 208 -12.07 6.75 17.54
C ASP A 208 -12.20 5.41 16.80
N PRO A 209 -13.17 5.30 15.87
CA PRO A 209 -13.36 4.08 15.09
C PRO A 209 -12.16 3.64 14.26
N LEU A 210 -11.20 4.56 13.95
CA LEU A 210 -9.97 4.20 13.25
C LEU A 210 -9.16 3.14 14.01
N ARG A 211 -9.28 3.10 15.33
CA ARG A 211 -8.60 2.12 16.19
C ARG A 211 -8.96 0.67 15.83
N MET A 212 -10.16 0.41 15.30
CA MET A 212 -10.55 -0.91 14.79
C MET A 212 -9.68 -1.33 13.60
N ILE A 213 -9.55 -0.44 12.61
CA ILE A 213 -8.74 -0.72 11.40
C ILE A 213 -7.26 -0.80 11.78
N ARG A 214 -6.80 0.04 12.71
CA ARG A 214 -5.43 0.01 13.25
C ARG A 214 -5.12 -1.30 13.98
N ALA A 215 -6.06 -1.83 14.79
CA ALA A 215 -5.87 -3.12 15.45
C ALA A 215 -5.68 -4.25 14.41
N ILE A 216 -6.51 -4.30 13.38
CA ILE A 216 -6.36 -5.24 12.26
C ILE A 216 -5.00 -5.04 11.57
N ARG A 217 -4.62 -3.80 11.28
CA ARG A 217 -3.33 -3.50 10.65
C ARG A 217 -2.14 -4.00 11.45
N PHE A 218 -2.12 -3.75 12.75
CA PHE A 218 -1.01 -4.21 13.59
C PHE A 218 -1.00 -5.73 13.72
N ALA A 219 -2.17 -6.39 13.77
CA ALA A 219 -2.26 -7.84 13.76
C ALA A 219 -1.62 -8.44 12.49
N VAL A 220 -1.99 -7.96 11.31
CA VAL A 220 -1.43 -8.48 10.04
C VAL A 220 0.03 -8.07 9.83
N LYS A 221 0.41 -6.84 10.20
CA LYS A 221 1.78 -6.32 10.05
C LYS A 221 2.79 -7.15 10.84
N TYR A 222 2.48 -7.44 12.10
CA TYR A 222 3.39 -8.15 13.00
C TYR A 222 3.10 -9.65 13.11
N LYS A 223 2.09 -10.14 12.39
CA LYS A 223 1.62 -11.54 12.48
C LYS A 223 1.26 -11.91 13.93
N PHE A 224 0.55 -11.02 14.59
CA PHE A 224 0.01 -11.19 15.94
C PHE A 224 -1.46 -11.59 15.87
N ALA A 225 -1.92 -12.36 16.84
CA ALA A 225 -3.35 -12.61 17.02
C ALA A 225 -4.04 -11.37 17.58
N LEU A 226 -5.31 -11.18 17.25
CA LEU A 226 -6.17 -10.22 17.95
C LEU A 226 -6.65 -10.85 19.26
N ASP A 227 -6.66 -10.08 20.34
CA ASP A 227 -7.28 -10.47 21.61
C ASP A 227 -8.79 -10.69 21.39
N ASP A 228 -9.36 -11.75 21.98
CA ASP A 228 -10.74 -12.13 21.73
C ASP A 228 -11.75 -11.00 22.02
N ALA A 229 -11.57 -10.29 23.15
CA ALA A 229 -12.45 -9.16 23.50
C ALA A 229 -12.33 -8.01 22.49
N THR A 230 -11.10 -7.73 22.03
CA THR A 230 -10.82 -6.74 20.99
C THR A 230 -11.48 -7.13 19.67
N TRP A 231 -11.34 -8.39 19.24
CA TRP A 231 -11.89 -8.90 17.99
C TRP A 231 -13.43 -8.88 17.98
N GLU A 232 -14.05 -9.41 19.04
CA GLU A 232 -15.51 -9.41 19.15
C GLU A 232 -16.07 -7.98 19.22
N SER A 233 -15.36 -7.06 19.85
CA SER A 233 -15.76 -5.65 19.86
C SER A 233 -15.65 -5.01 18.47
N ILE A 234 -14.62 -5.32 17.67
CA ILE A 234 -14.53 -4.85 16.28
C ILE A 234 -15.76 -5.31 15.50
N LYS A 235 -16.11 -6.61 15.59
CA LYS A 235 -17.29 -7.17 14.91
C LYS A 235 -18.62 -6.55 15.33
N ARG A 236 -18.76 -6.17 16.60
CA ARG A 236 -19.97 -5.49 17.08
C ARG A 236 -20.07 -4.03 16.67
N ASN A 237 -18.94 -3.37 16.51
CA ASN A 237 -18.87 -1.92 16.30
C ASN A 237 -18.44 -1.53 14.85
N HIS A 238 -18.36 -2.49 13.91
CA HIS A 238 -17.82 -2.27 12.56
C HIS A 238 -18.51 -1.11 11.80
N GLU A 239 -19.81 -0.86 12.07
CA GLU A 239 -20.57 0.21 11.42
C GLU A 239 -20.05 1.62 11.78
N LEU A 240 -19.38 1.77 12.93
CA LEU A 240 -18.78 3.05 13.34
C LEU A 240 -17.71 3.56 12.36
N VAL A 241 -17.18 2.71 11.47
CA VAL A 241 -16.24 3.15 10.42
C VAL A 241 -16.86 4.17 9.47
N ASN A 242 -18.19 4.25 9.40
CA ASN A 242 -18.89 5.26 8.62
C ASN A 242 -18.71 6.68 9.20
N ASP A 243 -18.40 6.82 10.49
CA ASP A 243 -18.13 8.10 11.14
C ASP A 243 -16.72 8.66 10.81
N LEU A 244 -15.85 7.87 10.18
CA LEU A 244 -14.52 8.30 9.75
C LEU A 244 -14.60 9.08 8.43
N SER A 245 -13.66 10.03 8.24
CA SER A 245 -13.51 10.63 6.91
C SER A 245 -13.03 9.60 5.89
N SER A 246 -13.48 9.74 4.64
CA SER A 246 -13.11 8.89 3.51
C SER A 246 -11.58 8.76 3.34
N LYS A 247 -10.85 9.85 3.60
CA LYS A 247 -9.38 9.86 3.57
C LYS A 247 -8.78 8.96 4.66
N ARG A 248 -9.23 9.07 5.92
CA ARG A 248 -8.71 8.23 7.01
C ARG A 248 -9.00 6.75 6.76
N ARG A 249 -10.19 6.41 6.24
CA ARG A 249 -10.55 5.03 5.85
C ARG A 249 -9.62 4.51 4.76
N ARG A 250 -9.46 5.29 3.67
CA ARG A 250 -8.60 4.93 2.54
C ARG A 250 -7.17 4.68 2.98
N ASP A 251 -6.58 5.61 3.73
CA ASP A 251 -5.16 5.54 4.11
C ASP A 251 -4.88 4.36 5.05
N GLU A 252 -5.78 4.04 5.96
CA GLU A 252 -5.54 2.96 6.92
C GLU A 252 -5.87 1.57 6.32
N ILE A 253 -6.95 1.45 5.53
CA ILE A 253 -7.30 0.19 4.83
C ILE A 253 -6.23 -0.16 3.79
N GLY A 254 -5.71 0.80 3.02
CA GLY A 254 -4.63 0.57 2.08
C GLY A 254 -3.41 -0.09 2.73
N LYS A 255 -3.05 0.36 3.93
CA LYS A 255 -1.98 -0.27 4.73
C LYS A 255 -2.34 -1.68 5.20
N VAL A 256 -3.60 -1.98 5.47
CA VAL A 256 -4.04 -3.35 5.83
C VAL A 256 -3.91 -4.29 4.63
N LEU A 257 -4.40 -3.87 3.46
CA LEU A 257 -4.37 -4.66 2.22
C LEU A 257 -2.94 -4.99 1.75
N TYR A 258 -1.95 -4.26 2.23
CA TYR A 258 -0.53 -4.52 1.92
C TYR A 258 0.01 -5.81 2.56
N TYR A 259 -0.65 -6.35 3.58
CA TYR A 259 -0.17 -7.50 4.35
C TYR A 259 -1.01 -8.76 4.11
N PRO A 260 -0.41 -9.98 4.26
CA PRO A 260 -1.15 -11.22 4.25
C PRO A 260 -2.30 -11.21 5.27
N ASN A 261 -3.41 -11.82 4.91
CA ASN A 261 -4.65 -11.89 5.69
C ASN A 261 -5.35 -10.52 5.93
N GLY A 262 -4.83 -9.41 5.38
CA GLY A 262 -5.47 -8.09 5.56
C GLY A 262 -6.89 -8.06 5.00
N PHE A 263 -7.07 -8.54 3.77
CA PHE A 263 -8.40 -8.68 3.16
C PHE A 263 -9.33 -9.57 4.02
N THR A 264 -8.84 -10.73 4.44
CA THR A 264 -9.63 -11.70 5.23
C THR A 264 -10.15 -11.06 6.52
N LEU A 265 -9.28 -10.41 7.30
CA LEU A 265 -9.71 -9.78 8.56
C LEU A 265 -10.65 -8.58 8.34
N LEU A 266 -10.46 -7.80 7.28
CA LEU A 266 -11.40 -6.72 6.92
C LEU A 266 -12.78 -7.26 6.52
N MET A 267 -12.84 -8.40 5.86
CA MET A 267 -14.09 -9.08 5.52
C MET A 267 -14.78 -9.66 6.76
N GLU A 268 -14.05 -10.46 7.55
CA GLU A 268 -14.59 -11.16 8.72
C GLU A 268 -15.01 -10.21 9.86
N SER A 269 -14.37 -9.04 9.93
CA SER A 269 -14.76 -7.99 10.88
C SER A 269 -16.08 -7.29 10.52
N GLY A 270 -16.55 -7.41 9.27
CA GLY A 270 -17.69 -6.66 8.76
C GLY A 270 -17.34 -5.25 8.23
N ILE A 271 -16.10 -4.78 8.44
CA ILE A 271 -15.67 -3.42 8.02
C ILE A 271 -15.77 -3.25 6.51
N LEU A 272 -15.19 -4.17 5.74
CA LEU A 272 -15.19 -4.06 4.28
C LEU A 272 -16.60 -4.19 3.68
N PRO A 273 -17.45 -5.17 4.08
CA PRO A 273 -18.83 -5.24 3.62
C PRO A 273 -19.72 -4.04 4.03
N THR A 274 -19.34 -3.31 5.08
CA THR A 274 -20.02 -2.07 5.49
C THR A 274 -19.69 -0.93 4.54
N LEU A 275 -18.42 -0.77 4.17
CA LEU A 275 -17.95 0.32 3.31
C LEU A 275 -18.18 0.04 1.82
N MET A 276 -18.17 -1.22 1.43
CA MET A 276 -18.30 -1.70 0.04
C MET A 276 -19.36 -2.80 -0.03
N PRO A 277 -20.62 -2.44 -0.28
CA PRO A 277 -21.71 -3.41 -0.34
C PRO A 277 -21.53 -4.53 -1.38
N GLU A 278 -20.70 -4.28 -2.41
CA GLU A 278 -20.33 -5.24 -3.45
C GLU A 278 -19.63 -6.49 -2.85
N PHE A 279 -19.02 -6.35 -1.68
CA PHE A 279 -18.35 -7.46 -0.99
C PHE A 279 -19.27 -8.29 -0.09
N ARG A 280 -20.56 -7.92 -0.01
CA ARG A 280 -21.55 -8.77 0.68
C ARG A 280 -21.81 -10.04 -0.13
N ASN A 281 -22.05 -11.13 0.58
CA ASN A 281 -22.45 -12.42 -0.01
C ASN A 281 -21.45 -13.02 -1.03
N MET A 282 -20.16 -12.63 -0.99
CA MET A 282 -19.16 -13.15 -1.94
C MET A 282 -18.99 -14.67 -1.89
N LYS A 283 -19.41 -15.32 -0.80
CA LYS A 283 -19.41 -16.79 -0.65
C LYS A 283 -20.49 -17.49 -1.48
N ASP A 284 -21.48 -16.74 -1.95
CA ASP A 284 -22.62 -17.28 -2.73
C ASP A 284 -22.32 -17.29 -4.24
N TYR A 285 -21.22 -16.65 -4.68
CA TYR A 285 -20.83 -16.61 -6.08
C TYR A 285 -19.78 -17.68 -6.35
N HIS A 286 -20.21 -18.79 -7.00
CA HIS A 286 -19.38 -19.92 -7.33
C HIS A 286 -18.75 -19.76 -8.73
N HIS A 287 -17.48 -20.03 -8.83
CA HIS A 287 -16.73 -20.07 -10.08
C HIS A 287 -16.73 -21.47 -10.70
N LYS A 288 -16.41 -21.56 -11.99
CA LYS A 288 -16.17 -22.85 -12.64
C LYS A 288 -14.86 -23.44 -12.14
N LEU A 289 -14.90 -24.58 -11.46
CA LEU A 289 -13.76 -25.22 -10.80
C LEU A 289 -12.58 -25.55 -11.74
N ASP A 290 -12.85 -25.78 -13.04
CA ASP A 290 -11.78 -26.03 -14.04
C ASP A 290 -10.80 -24.86 -14.18
N TYR A 291 -11.27 -23.64 -13.86
CA TYR A 291 -10.48 -22.41 -13.99
C TYR A 291 -10.19 -21.77 -12.63
N HIS A 292 -11.01 -22.05 -11.63
CA HIS A 292 -10.98 -21.45 -10.29
C HIS A 292 -11.19 -22.53 -9.23
N PRO A 293 -10.15 -23.31 -8.88
CA PRO A 293 -10.25 -24.40 -7.91
C PRO A 293 -10.60 -23.94 -6.49
N GLU A 294 -10.47 -22.64 -6.23
CA GLU A 294 -10.85 -21.99 -4.97
C GLU A 294 -12.36 -21.84 -4.79
N ASP A 295 -13.17 -22.17 -5.82
CA ASP A 295 -14.63 -22.25 -5.88
C ASP A 295 -15.33 -20.88 -5.77
N THR A 296 -15.27 -20.19 -4.65
CA THR A 296 -16.06 -18.97 -4.44
C THR A 296 -15.30 -17.68 -4.71
N LEU A 297 -16.01 -16.61 -5.07
CA LEU A 297 -15.44 -15.28 -5.23
C LEU A 297 -14.72 -14.82 -3.95
N TYR A 298 -15.22 -15.20 -2.77
CA TYR A 298 -14.55 -14.91 -1.49
C TYR A 298 -13.16 -15.58 -1.40
N ASN A 299 -13.10 -16.88 -1.70
CA ASN A 299 -11.84 -17.62 -1.68
C ASN A 299 -10.87 -17.13 -2.77
N HIS A 300 -11.41 -16.76 -3.94
CA HIS A 300 -10.63 -16.13 -5.01
C HIS A 300 -9.86 -14.89 -4.50
N TYR A 301 -10.56 -13.96 -3.83
CA TYR A 301 -9.88 -12.79 -3.26
C TYR A 301 -8.86 -13.15 -2.17
N ILE A 302 -9.12 -14.16 -1.34
CA ILE A 302 -8.15 -14.62 -0.33
C ILE A 302 -6.85 -15.08 -1.01
N GLU A 303 -6.94 -15.94 -2.03
CA GLU A 303 -5.76 -16.45 -2.74
C GLU A 303 -5.07 -15.33 -3.55
N ALA A 304 -5.84 -14.44 -4.18
CA ALA A 304 -5.31 -13.28 -4.89
C ALA A 304 -4.50 -12.36 -3.96
N PHE A 305 -5.04 -11.99 -2.79
CA PHE A 305 -4.31 -11.17 -1.81
C PHE A 305 -3.12 -11.90 -1.19
N LYS A 306 -3.25 -13.18 -0.91
CA LYS A 306 -2.12 -14.00 -0.43
C LYS A 306 -0.97 -13.98 -1.43
N LYS A 307 -1.27 -14.14 -2.72
CA LYS A 307 -0.27 -14.06 -3.79
C LYS A 307 0.27 -12.65 -3.97
N PHE A 308 -0.59 -11.63 -4.02
CA PHE A 308 -0.17 -10.22 -4.11
C PHE A 308 0.89 -9.87 -3.07
N THR A 309 0.77 -10.38 -1.84
CA THR A 309 1.72 -10.06 -0.77
C THR A 309 3.10 -10.68 -0.96
N THR A 310 3.28 -11.58 -1.93
CA THR A 310 4.60 -12.12 -2.29
C THR A 310 5.34 -11.25 -3.33
N ILE A 311 4.66 -10.29 -3.97
CA ILE A 311 5.28 -9.40 -4.98
C ILE A 311 6.28 -8.46 -4.30
N PRO A 312 7.56 -8.44 -4.68
CA PRO A 312 8.60 -7.67 -3.98
C PRO A 312 8.34 -6.16 -3.96
N ASN A 313 7.95 -5.58 -5.10
CA ASN A 313 7.76 -4.14 -5.28
C ASN A 313 6.27 -3.75 -5.35
N ARG A 314 5.42 -4.47 -4.63
CA ARG A 314 4.00 -4.14 -4.56
C ARG A 314 3.78 -2.77 -3.90
N THR A 315 2.69 -2.14 -4.27
CA THR A 315 2.32 -0.82 -3.75
C THR A 315 0.98 -0.85 -3.03
N GLU A 316 0.71 0.12 -2.16
CA GLU A 316 -0.63 0.27 -1.56
C GLU A 316 -1.70 0.46 -2.63
N LEU A 317 -1.40 1.22 -3.70
CA LEU A 317 -2.31 1.38 -4.83
C LEU A 317 -2.56 0.05 -5.56
N GLY A 318 -1.55 -0.84 -5.61
CA GLY A 318 -1.69 -2.21 -6.12
C GLY A 318 -2.69 -3.03 -5.32
N GLY A 319 -2.65 -2.92 -3.99
CA GLY A 319 -3.64 -3.55 -3.11
C GLY A 319 -5.06 -3.03 -3.36
N TRP A 320 -5.22 -1.73 -3.55
CA TRP A 320 -6.50 -1.13 -3.93
C TRP A 320 -6.96 -1.59 -5.33
N ALA A 321 -6.08 -1.57 -6.32
CA ALA A 321 -6.42 -2.03 -7.66
C ALA A 321 -6.82 -3.52 -7.68
N LEU A 322 -6.15 -4.35 -6.88
CA LEU A 322 -6.54 -5.75 -6.68
C LEU A 322 -7.89 -5.86 -5.95
N LEU A 323 -8.20 -4.98 -5.00
CA LEU A 323 -9.52 -4.98 -4.36
C LEU A 323 -10.64 -4.68 -5.38
N PHE A 324 -10.38 -3.80 -6.33
CA PHE A 324 -11.37 -3.38 -7.33
C PHE A 324 -11.44 -4.26 -8.58
N HIS A 325 -10.48 -5.18 -8.84
CA HIS A 325 -10.40 -5.86 -10.13
C HIS A 325 -11.67 -6.61 -10.53
N ASP A 326 -12.32 -7.25 -9.57
CA ASP A 326 -13.53 -8.07 -9.74
C ASP A 326 -14.79 -7.47 -9.10
N ILE A 327 -14.78 -6.18 -8.79
CA ILE A 327 -15.87 -5.50 -8.05
C ILE A 327 -17.25 -5.65 -8.71
N ALA A 328 -17.31 -5.79 -10.02
CA ALA A 328 -18.56 -5.95 -10.77
C ALA A 328 -19.03 -7.40 -10.90
N LYS A 329 -18.27 -8.40 -10.45
CA LYS A 329 -18.68 -9.81 -10.54
C LYS A 329 -20.07 -10.07 -9.90
N PRO A 330 -20.40 -9.54 -8.71
CA PRO A 330 -21.73 -9.71 -8.14
C PRO A 330 -22.87 -9.17 -9.02
N GLN A 331 -22.62 -8.06 -9.74
CA GLN A 331 -23.63 -7.42 -10.59
C GLN A 331 -23.75 -8.06 -11.97
N THR A 332 -22.72 -8.77 -12.42
CA THR A 332 -22.68 -9.46 -13.73
C THR A 332 -22.89 -10.97 -13.62
N ALA A 333 -23.14 -11.46 -12.40
CA ALA A 333 -23.29 -12.87 -12.13
C ALA A 333 -24.55 -13.44 -12.81
N VAL A 334 -24.36 -14.47 -13.63
CA VAL A 334 -25.45 -15.26 -14.23
C VAL A 334 -25.23 -16.71 -13.85
N TRP A 335 -26.22 -17.31 -13.18
CA TRP A 335 -26.15 -18.71 -12.78
C TRP A 335 -26.25 -19.66 -13.97
N ASN A 336 -25.37 -20.62 -14.05
CA ASN A 336 -25.39 -21.72 -15.01
C ASN A 336 -25.90 -22.98 -14.31
N GLU A 337 -27.14 -23.37 -14.61
CA GLU A 337 -27.81 -24.52 -13.97
C GLU A 337 -27.14 -25.86 -14.28
N GLU A 338 -26.62 -26.03 -15.49
CA GLU A 338 -26.00 -27.29 -15.93
C GLU A 338 -24.65 -27.51 -15.22
N GLY A 339 -23.82 -26.46 -15.18
CA GLY A 339 -22.49 -26.53 -14.58
C GLY A 339 -22.44 -26.17 -13.10
N LYS A 340 -23.51 -25.65 -12.51
CA LYS A 340 -23.62 -25.19 -11.10
C LYS A 340 -22.53 -24.17 -10.71
N TYR A 341 -22.34 -23.16 -11.54
CA TYR A 341 -21.42 -22.04 -11.32
C TYR A 341 -22.00 -20.75 -11.89
N HIS A 342 -21.40 -19.61 -11.53
CA HIS A 342 -21.74 -18.31 -12.12
C HIS A 342 -20.78 -17.97 -13.28
N THR A 343 -21.30 -17.30 -14.30
CA THR A 343 -20.53 -16.60 -15.33
C THR A 343 -20.59 -15.10 -15.05
N PHE A 344 -19.53 -14.37 -15.42
CA PHE A 344 -19.36 -12.96 -15.07
C PHE A 344 -18.94 -12.13 -16.30
N TYR A 345 -19.67 -12.27 -17.41
CA TYR A 345 -19.31 -11.59 -18.65
C TYR A 345 -19.34 -10.06 -18.52
N GLY A 346 -18.26 -9.40 -18.95
CA GLY A 346 -18.16 -7.94 -18.98
C GLY A 346 -17.87 -7.28 -17.63
N HIS A 347 -17.59 -8.07 -16.58
CA HIS A 347 -17.28 -7.52 -15.25
C HIS A 347 -16.04 -6.61 -15.26
N ASP A 348 -15.08 -6.84 -16.16
CA ASP A 348 -13.91 -5.98 -16.35
C ASP A 348 -14.32 -4.56 -16.72
N LYS A 349 -15.17 -4.40 -17.72
CA LYS A 349 -15.64 -3.09 -18.22
C LYS A 349 -16.59 -2.40 -17.24
N GLN A 350 -17.53 -3.16 -16.71
CA GLN A 350 -18.45 -2.64 -15.70
C GLN A 350 -17.71 -2.26 -14.41
N GLY A 351 -16.68 -3.02 -14.02
CA GLY A 351 -15.86 -2.73 -12.86
C GLY A 351 -15.12 -1.41 -12.98
N GLY A 352 -14.47 -1.14 -14.13
CA GLY A 352 -13.83 0.15 -14.39
C GLY A 352 -14.82 1.32 -14.33
N GLN A 353 -16.05 1.14 -14.83
CA GLN A 353 -17.11 2.14 -14.74
C GLN A 353 -17.54 2.38 -13.28
N ILE A 354 -17.78 1.32 -12.50
CA ILE A 354 -18.13 1.42 -11.07
C ILE A 354 -17.06 2.21 -10.31
N VAL A 355 -15.77 1.94 -10.55
CA VAL A 355 -14.67 2.68 -9.90
C VAL A 355 -14.78 4.17 -10.17
N LEU A 356 -15.03 4.58 -11.42
CA LEU A 356 -15.11 5.99 -11.79
C LEU A 356 -16.38 6.69 -11.29
N GLU A 357 -17.50 5.99 -11.21
CA GLU A 357 -18.80 6.55 -10.83
C GLU A 357 -19.00 6.58 -9.31
N ASN A 358 -18.81 5.43 -8.64
CA ASN A 358 -19.17 5.28 -7.23
C ASN A 358 -18.08 5.75 -6.27
N TYR A 359 -16.81 5.79 -6.72
CA TYR A 359 -15.67 6.12 -5.88
C TYR A 359 -15.01 7.47 -6.25
N ASN A 360 -15.62 8.23 -7.18
CA ASN A 360 -15.09 9.49 -7.70
C ASN A 360 -15.55 10.75 -6.94
N ASN A 361 -16.10 10.61 -5.76
CA ASN A 361 -16.55 11.78 -4.99
C ASN A 361 -16.02 11.75 -3.55
N THR A 362 -15.91 12.92 -2.96
CA THR A 362 -15.46 13.09 -1.57
C THR A 362 -16.44 12.52 -0.54
N ASN A 363 -17.67 12.23 -0.94
CA ASN A 363 -18.71 11.62 -0.11
C ASN A 363 -18.75 10.09 -0.23
N GLY A 364 -17.94 9.51 -1.12
CA GLY A 364 -17.78 8.06 -1.25
C GLY A 364 -17.08 7.45 -0.03
N PRO A 365 -17.01 6.10 0.03
CA PRO A 365 -16.39 5.40 1.15
C PRO A 365 -14.90 5.70 1.28
N PHE A 366 -14.22 6.07 0.18
CA PHE A 366 -12.79 6.35 0.15
C PHE A 366 -12.47 7.59 -0.70
N GLU A 367 -11.48 8.36 -0.26
CA GLU A 367 -10.98 9.52 -1.00
C GLU A 367 -9.75 9.15 -1.81
N PHE A 368 -9.90 9.12 -3.13
CA PHE A 368 -8.81 8.95 -4.07
C PHE A 368 -8.60 10.23 -4.90
N SER A 369 -7.38 10.49 -5.31
CA SER A 369 -7.15 11.48 -6.34
C SER A 369 -7.74 11.02 -7.68
N LYS A 370 -8.13 11.96 -8.54
CA LYS A 370 -8.61 11.64 -9.89
C LYS A 370 -7.65 10.74 -10.67
N LYS A 371 -6.34 10.99 -10.51
CA LYS A 371 -5.28 10.19 -11.17
C LYS A 371 -5.24 8.76 -10.66
N GLU A 372 -5.37 8.54 -9.36
CA GLU A 372 -5.41 7.20 -8.76
C GLU A 372 -6.63 6.42 -9.25
N LEU A 373 -7.82 7.04 -9.24
CA LEU A 373 -9.04 6.39 -9.74
C LEU A 373 -8.94 6.02 -11.22
N GLN A 374 -8.39 6.89 -12.05
CA GLN A 374 -8.16 6.59 -13.46
C GLN A 374 -7.20 5.40 -13.65
N LYS A 375 -6.14 5.32 -12.82
CA LYS A 375 -5.22 4.18 -12.84
C LYS A 375 -5.90 2.88 -12.41
N ILE A 376 -6.66 2.91 -11.33
CA ILE A 376 -7.41 1.75 -10.84
C ILE A 376 -8.42 1.30 -11.88
N ALA A 377 -9.26 2.21 -12.40
CA ALA A 377 -10.28 1.90 -13.40
C ALA A 377 -9.69 1.31 -14.68
N TRP A 378 -8.60 1.91 -15.19
CA TRP A 378 -7.89 1.37 -16.35
C TRP A 378 -7.34 -0.03 -16.06
N THR A 379 -6.81 -0.27 -14.88
CA THR A 379 -6.30 -1.59 -14.46
C THR A 379 -7.43 -2.61 -14.39
N THR A 380 -8.55 -2.27 -13.77
CA THR A 380 -9.77 -3.10 -13.71
C THR A 380 -10.28 -3.44 -15.11
N ASP A 381 -10.34 -2.47 -16.03
CA ASP A 381 -10.72 -2.67 -17.42
C ASP A 381 -9.85 -3.67 -18.20
N ASN A 382 -8.60 -3.85 -17.76
CA ASN A 382 -7.59 -4.63 -18.50
C ASN A 382 -7.08 -5.86 -17.72
N HIS A 383 -7.59 -6.15 -16.49
CA HIS A 383 -7.04 -7.19 -15.63
C HIS A 383 -7.19 -8.62 -16.17
N LEU A 384 -8.18 -8.88 -17.02
CA LEU A 384 -8.35 -10.19 -17.68
C LEU A 384 -7.16 -10.63 -18.56
N GLY A 385 -6.08 -9.85 -18.51
CA GLY A 385 -4.81 -10.26 -19.08
C GLY A 385 -4.80 -10.32 -20.63
N LYS A 386 -5.57 -9.46 -21.29
CA LYS A 386 -5.60 -9.37 -22.77
C LYS A 386 -4.20 -9.21 -23.39
N PHE A 387 -3.21 -8.76 -22.63
CA PHE A 387 -1.82 -8.68 -23.08
C PHE A 387 -1.17 -10.08 -23.29
N TRP A 388 -1.67 -11.14 -22.64
CA TRP A 388 -1.22 -12.52 -22.88
C TRP A 388 -1.48 -12.98 -24.32
N GLU A 389 -2.64 -12.57 -24.87
CA GLU A 389 -3.10 -12.99 -26.19
C GLU A 389 -2.74 -11.99 -27.29
N MET A 390 -2.11 -10.86 -26.95
CA MET A 390 -1.72 -9.84 -27.91
C MET A 390 -0.62 -10.35 -28.83
N LYS A 391 -0.95 -10.52 -30.12
CA LYS A 391 -0.01 -10.94 -31.15
C LYS A 391 0.59 -9.80 -31.96
N LYS A 392 -0.06 -8.61 -31.93
CA LYS A 392 0.40 -7.45 -32.71
C LYS A 392 1.48 -6.67 -31.95
N PRO A 393 2.75 -6.61 -32.43
CA PRO A 393 3.86 -5.98 -31.71
C PRO A 393 3.57 -4.54 -31.29
N MET A 394 2.92 -3.74 -32.13
CA MET A 394 2.52 -2.36 -31.80
C MET A 394 1.55 -2.27 -30.64
N LYS A 395 0.58 -3.19 -30.55
CA LYS A 395 -0.36 -3.21 -29.43
C LYS A 395 0.32 -3.66 -28.14
N VAL A 396 1.25 -4.61 -28.24
CA VAL A 396 2.08 -5.06 -27.11
C VAL A 396 2.93 -3.89 -26.58
N ALA A 397 3.66 -3.19 -27.45
CA ALA A 397 4.46 -2.05 -27.07
C ALA A 397 3.61 -0.89 -26.51
N ALA A 398 2.44 -0.61 -27.09
CA ALA A 398 1.54 0.41 -26.58
C ALA A 398 1.00 0.07 -25.18
N MET A 399 0.69 -1.19 -24.92
CA MET A 399 0.26 -1.67 -23.60
C MET A 399 1.41 -1.54 -22.58
N ARG A 400 2.61 -2.02 -22.94
CA ARG A 400 3.79 -1.97 -22.07
C ARG A 400 4.24 -0.55 -21.75
N ASN A 401 4.15 0.37 -22.70
CA ASN A 401 4.50 1.79 -22.53
C ASN A 401 3.41 2.60 -21.80
N ASN A 402 2.26 2.01 -21.50
CA ASN A 402 1.25 2.68 -20.70
C ASN A 402 1.73 2.89 -19.27
N GLU A 403 1.57 4.09 -18.71
CA GLU A 403 2.02 4.42 -17.34
C GLU A 403 1.38 3.53 -16.26
N ASN A 404 0.25 2.91 -16.56
CA ASN A 404 -0.49 2.04 -15.64
C ASN A 404 -0.08 0.56 -15.75
N PHE A 405 0.75 0.19 -16.72
CA PHE A 405 1.15 -1.20 -16.93
C PHE A 405 1.81 -1.84 -15.69
N PRO A 406 2.69 -1.15 -14.94
CA PRO A 406 3.24 -1.72 -13.70
C PRO A 406 2.17 -2.05 -12.65
N LEU A 407 1.09 -1.25 -12.58
CA LEU A 407 -0.03 -1.52 -11.69
C LEU A 407 -0.84 -2.73 -12.17
N LEU A 408 -1.08 -2.82 -13.47
CA LEU A 408 -1.74 -3.98 -14.09
C LEU A 408 -0.98 -5.28 -13.83
N VAL A 409 0.35 -5.26 -13.94
CA VAL A 409 1.18 -6.44 -13.64
C VAL A 409 1.00 -6.90 -12.20
N GLN A 410 0.95 -5.97 -11.22
CA GLN A 410 0.71 -6.33 -9.82
C GLN A 410 -0.65 -7.02 -9.64
N VAL A 411 -1.70 -6.49 -10.27
CA VAL A 411 -3.06 -7.06 -10.17
C VAL A 411 -3.11 -8.43 -10.84
N VAL A 412 -2.64 -8.55 -12.08
CA VAL A 412 -2.64 -9.82 -12.81
C VAL A 412 -1.79 -10.89 -12.11
N THR A 413 -0.66 -10.50 -11.51
CA THR A 413 0.16 -11.41 -10.71
C THR A 413 -0.61 -11.92 -9.49
N GLY A 414 -1.33 -11.05 -8.78
CA GLY A 414 -2.18 -11.45 -7.66
C GLY A 414 -3.33 -12.35 -8.10
N ASP A 415 -4.04 -11.94 -9.14
CA ASP A 415 -5.26 -12.60 -9.65
C ASP A 415 -5.00 -13.97 -10.29
N THR A 416 -4.02 -14.07 -11.22
CA THR A 416 -3.88 -15.28 -12.06
C THR A 416 -2.96 -16.34 -11.50
N MET A 417 -2.03 -16.01 -10.63
CA MET A 417 -0.97 -16.93 -10.22
C MET A 417 -1.37 -17.88 -9.10
N GLY A 418 -2.50 -17.64 -8.43
CA GLY A 418 -3.11 -18.65 -7.56
C GLY A 418 -3.83 -19.76 -8.35
N ILE A 419 -4.15 -19.54 -9.62
CA ILE A 419 -5.28 -20.21 -10.28
C ILE A 419 -4.96 -20.83 -11.65
N ARG A 420 -4.00 -20.31 -12.46
CA ARG A 420 -3.80 -20.75 -13.84
C ARG A 420 -2.61 -21.67 -14.11
N ARG A 421 -2.78 -22.50 -15.13
CA ARG A 421 -1.82 -23.42 -15.74
C ARG A 421 -0.56 -22.68 -16.19
N GLY A 422 0.54 -22.78 -15.50
CA GLY A 422 1.84 -22.24 -15.89
C GLY A 422 2.56 -21.46 -14.79
N GLY A 423 1.84 -20.92 -13.81
CA GLY A 423 2.44 -20.30 -12.62
C GLY A 423 3.30 -19.05 -12.88
N ASP A 424 4.21 -18.77 -11.95
CA ASP A 424 5.11 -17.60 -11.95
C ASP A 424 6.05 -17.60 -13.16
N GLU A 425 6.49 -18.77 -13.62
CA GLU A 425 7.45 -18.91 -14.72
C GLU A 425 6.86 -18.49 -16.07
N GLU A 426 5.61 -18.88 -16.36
CA GLU A 426 4.95 -18.50 -17.60
C GLU A 426 4.67 -16.99 -17.66
N LEU A 427 4.23 -16.38 -16.55
CA LEU A 427 4.07 -14.92 -16.48
C LEU A 427 5.40 -14.22 -16.70
N GLN A 428 6.44 -14.67 -16.02
CA GLN A 428 7.76 -14.06 -16.14
C GLN A 428 8.28 -14.15 -17.58
N ALA A 429 8.18 -15.31 -18.20
CA ALA A 429 8.56 -15.52 -19.60
C ALA A 429 7.77 -14.60 -20.56
N ARG A 430 6.45 -14.42 -20.29
CA ARG A 430 5.64 -13.52 -21.11
C ARG A 430 6.00 -12.05 -20.91
N LEU A 431 6.31 -11.63 -19.70
CA LEU A 431 6.77 -10.26 -19.42
C LEU A 431 8.11 -9.97 -20.12
N GLU A 432 9.04 -10.92 -20.10
CA GLU A 432 10.32 -10.82 -20.81
C GLU A 432 10.13 -10.71 -22.34
N GLU A 433 9.21 -11.51 -22.90
CA GLU A 433 8.83 -11.41 -24.32
C GLU A 433 8.23 -10.04 -24.66
N ILE A 434 7.33 -9.52 -23.81
CA ILE A 434 6.74 -8.19 -23.96
C ILE A 434 7.80 -7.10 -23.92
N ASP A 435 8.75 -7.18 -22.98
CA ASP A 435 9.83 -6.23 -22.86
C ASP A 435 10.75 -6.25 -24.09
N LYS A 436 11.08 -7.44 -24.62
CA LYS A 436 11.86 -7.59 -25.84
C LYS A 436 11.15 -6.96 -27.05
N ILE A 437 9.88 -7.33 -27.28
CA ILE A 437 9.08 -6.76 -28.39
C ILE A 437 9.02 -5.23 -28.25
N THR A 438 8.83 -4.72 -27.04
CA THR A 438 8.71 -3.28 -26.78
C THR A 438 10.01 -2.55 -27.05
N ALA A 439 11.16 -3.12 -26.64
CA ALA A 439 12.48 -2.57 -26.90
C ALA A 439 12.76 -2.48 -28.42
N GLU A 440 12.47 -3.54 -29.18
CA GLU A 440 12.62 -3.57 -30.63
C GLU A 440 11.76 -2.49 -31.34
N ILE A 441 10.51 -2.31 -30.89
CA ILE A 441 9.60 -1.28 -31.44
C ILE A 441 10.10 0.13 -31.08
N ASN A 442 10.56 0.37 -29.85
CA ASN A 442 11.05 1.67 -29.43
C ASN A 442 12.35 2.04 -30.16
N GLU A 443 13.29 1.10 -30.32
CA GLU A 443 14.51 1.31 -31.10
C GLU A 443 14.21 1.68 -32.56
N LYS A 444 13.25 0.99 -33.19
CA LYS A 444 12.82 1.32 -34.56
C LYS A 444 12.19 2.71 -34.63
N LYS A 445 11.35 3.08 -33.65
CA LYS A 445 10.76 4.42 -33.58
C LYS A 445 11.80 5.51 -33.40
N GLU A 446 12.82 5.29 -32.58
CA GLU A 446 13.94 6.25 -32.43
C GLU A 446 14.71 6.45 -33.73
N LYS A 447 14.99 5.37 -34.47
CA LYS A 447 15.70 5.43 -35.76
C LYS A 447 14.93 6.20 -36.85
N VAL A 448 13.60 6.06 -36.86
CA VAL A 448 12.73 6.74 -37.85
C VAL A 448 12.31 8.14 -37.39
N GLY A 449 12.35 8.40 -36.09
CA GLY A 449 11.88 9.65 -35.48
C GLY A 449 10.36 9.71 -35.34
N ASN A 450 9.89 10.85 -34.84
CA ASN A 450 8.47 11.10 -34.68
C ASN A 450 7.80 11.39 -36.03
N ARG A 451 6.50 11.11 -36.13
CA ARG A 451 5.71 11.48 -37.30
C ARG A 451 5.89 12.97 -37.61
N PRO A 452 6.28 13.33 -38.85
CA PRO A 452 6.55 14.70 -39.22
C PRO A 452 5.34 15.62 -39.00
N SER A 453 5.58 16.84 -38.59
CA SER A 453 4.54 17.87 -38.52
C SER A 453 3.90 18.07 -39.89
N GLY A 454 2.56 18.10 -39.94
CA GLY A 454 1.83 18.22 -41.22
C GLY A 454 1.67 16.90 -42.01
N PHE A 455 2.23 15.78 -41.54
CA PHE A 455 2.12 14.51 -42.24
C PHE A 455 0.68 13.98 -42.31
N ALA A 456 -0.10 14.09 -41.22
CA ALA A 456 -1.50 13.64 -41.22
C ALA A 456 -2.38 14.39 -42.25
N PRO A 457 -2.35 15.74 -42.36
CA PRO A 457 -3.00 16.47 -43.43
C PRO A 457 -2.56 16.05 -44.83
N LYS A 458 -1.26 15.74 -45.05
CA LYS A 458 -0.72 15.23 -46.29
C LYS A 458 -1.36 13.88 -46.65
N VAL A 459 -1.39 12.93 -45.72
CA VAL A 459 -2.02 11.59 -45.92
C VAL A 459 -3.50 11.70 -46.27
N ILE A 460 -4.24 12.56 -45.54
CA ILE A 460 -5.67 12.79 -45.80
C ILE A 460 -5.88 13.32 -47.20
N LYS A 461 -5.09 14.31 -47.63
CA LYS A 461 -5.19 14.94 -48.94
C LYS A 461 -4.84 13.98 -50.06
N GLU A 462 -3.73 13.25 -49.92
CA GLU A 462 -3.17 12.42 -50.96
C GLU A 462 -3.91 11.09 -51.18
N LEU A 463 -4.56 10.56 -50.12
CA LEU A 463 -5.36 9.34 -50.19
C LEU A 463 -6.87 9.59 -50.21
N GLY A 464 -7.33 10.84 -50.10
CA GLY A 464 -8.74 11.22 -50.13
C GLY A 464 -9.60 10.70 -48.96
N LEU A 465 -8.98 10.50 -47.76
CA LEU A 465 -9.59 9.83 -46.62
C LEU A 465 -10.65 10.69 -45.91
N ARG A 466 -11.68 10.02 -45.37
CA ARG A 466 -12.74 10.68 -44.60
C ARG A 466 -13.10 9.91 -43.32
N GLY A 467 -13.48 10.66 -42.27
CA GLY A 467 -14.02 10.07 -41.04
C GLY A 467 -13.10 9.02 -40.41
N LYS A 468 -13.61 7.83 -40.16
CA LYS A 468 -12.90 6.73 -39.49
C LYS A 468 -11.70 6.19 -40.29
N GLU A 469 -11.72 6.31 -41.61
CA GLU A 469 -10.60 5.85 -42.46
C GLU A 469 -9.29 6.59 -42.14
N ILE A 470 -9.35 7.84 -41.71
CA ILE A 470 -8.18 8.64 -41.35
C ILE A 470 -7.40 7.97 -40.20
N SER A 471 -8.08 7.64 -39.12
CA SER A 471 -7.45 7.03 -37.95
C SER A 471 -6.91 5.65 -38.24
N GLU A 472 -7.64 4.85 -39.02
CA GLU A 472 -7.25 3.50 -39.43
C GLU A 472 -6.00 3.52 -40.32
N THR A 473 -5.95 4.46 -41.29
CA THR A 473 -4.80 4.59 -42.21
C THR A 473 -3.56 5.12 -41.50
N LEU A 474 -3.69 6.15 -40.64
CA LEU A 474 -2.56 6.67 -39.86
C LEU A 474 -2.01 5.62 -38.89
N SER A 475 -2.88 4.84 -38.26
CA SER A 475 -2.45 3.71 -37.40
C SER A 475 -1.70 2.63 -38.21
N LYS A 476 -2.10 2.38 -39.45
CA LYS A 476 -1.45 1.45 -40.33
C LYS A 476 -0.07 1.92 -40.80
N ILE A 477 0.06 3.21 -41.09
CA ILE A 477 1.34 3.81 -41.42
C ILE A 477 2.29 3.71 -40.22
N GLU A 478 1.83 4.04 -39.02
CA GLU A 478 2.62 3.87 -37.81
C GLU A 478 3.03 2.42 -37.53
N GLU A 479 2.15 1.45 -37.82
CA GLU A 479 2.46 0.03 -37.72
C GLU A 479 3.55 -0.37 -38.73
N MET A 480 3.48 0.07 -39.99
CA MET A 480 4.50 -0.22 -40.99
C MET A 480 5.88 0.35 -40.65
N VAL A 481 5.93 1.59 -40.20
CA VAL A 481 7.16 2.27 -39.77
C VAL A 481 7.78 1.60 -38.53
N SER A 482 6.99 1.38 -37.50
CA SER A 482 7.47 0.87 -36.21
C SER A 482 7.82 -0.61 -36.23
N THR A 483 7.27 -1.39 -37.16
CA THR A 483 7.64 -2.80 -37.38
C THR A 483 8.83 -2.95 -38.35
N GLY A 484 9.27 -1.83 -38.99
CA GLY A 484 10.36 -1.84 -39.95
C GLY A 484 10.01 -2.45 -41.31
N VAL A 485 8.73 -2.50 -41.63
CA VAL A 485 8.25 -2.84 -42.98
C VAL A 485 8.68 -1.77 -44.00
N VAL A 486 8.75 -0.53 -43.51
CA VAL A 486 9.28 0.63 -44.24
C VAL A 486 10.20 1.44 -43.32
N ASN A 487 11.09 2.27 -43.88
CA ASN A 487 12.10 3.01 -43.13
C ASN A 487 11.69 4.47 -42.88
N SER A 488 10.56 4.93 -43.42
CA SER A 488 10.09 6.29 -43.22
C SER A 488 8.56 6.40 -43.38
N TYR A 489 8.00 7.51 -42.85
CA TYR A 489 6.59 7.85 -43.01
C TYR A 489 6.20 8.11 -44.49
N ASP A 490 7.10 8.75 -45.24
CA ASP A 490 6.88 9.01 -46.66
C ASP A 490 6.88 7.71 -47.50
N GLU A 491 7.79 6.78 -47.21
CA GLU A 491 7.79 5.45 -47.85
C GLU A 491 6.49 4.68 -47.55
N ALA A 492 5.99 4.74 -46.31
CA ALA A 492 4.71 4.12 -45.97
C ALA A 492 3.53 4.70 -46.78
N LEU A 493 3.53 6.02 -46.98
CA LEU A 493 2.51 6.71 -47.77
C LEU A 493 2.57 6.29 -49.26
N GLU A 494 3.75 6.20 -49.83
CA GLU A 494 3.93 5.75 -51.21
C GLU A 494 3.46 4.27 -51.42
N VAL A 495 3.76 3.39 -50.47
CA VAL A 495 3.26 2.01 -50.46
C VAL A 495 1.73 1.96 -50.44
N LEU A 496 1.07 2.84 -49.70
CA LEU A 496 -0.38 2.88 -49.64
C LEU A 496 -0.99 3.50 -50.89
N LYS A 497 -0.34 4.49 -51.53
CA LYS A 497 -0.74 5.06 -52.81
C LYS A 497 -0.69 4.04 -53.97
N SER A 498 0.42 3.32 -54.07
CA SER A 498 0.58 2.30 -55.12
C SER A 498 -0.52 1.23 -55.00
N LYS A 499 -0.88 0.82 -53.82
CA LYS A 499 -1.97 -0.16 -53.59
C LYS A 499 -3.37 0.38 -53.88
N ASN A 500 -3.61 1.69 -53.62
CA ASN A 500 -4.90 2.31 -54.00
C ASN A 500 -5.03 2.49 -55.51
N ALA A 501 -3.93 2.70 -56.24
CA ALA A 501 -3.90 2.82 -57.69
C ALA A 501 -4.20 1.49 -58.40
N GLU A 502 -3.88 0.33 -57.78
CA GLU A 502 -4.15 -1.02 -58.31
C GLU A 502 -5.58 -1.52 -58.07
N GLY A 503 -6.46 -0.73 -57.44
CA GLY A 503 -7.88 -1.07 -57.24
C GLY A 503 -8.13 -2.25 -56.29
N VAL A 504 -7.19 -2.58 -55.41
CA VAL A 504 -7.28 -3.71 -54.49
C VAL A 504 -8.15 -3.37 -53.30
N SER A 505 -9.30 -4.02 -53.19
CA SER A 505 -10.25 -3.86 -52.07
C SER A 505 -9.59 -4.07 -50.71
N ASN A 506 -10.02 -3.31 -49.68
CA ASN A 506 -9.55 -3.38 -48.31
C ASN A 506 -9.60 -4.78 -47.66
N SER A 507 -10.36 -5.73 -48.20
CA SER A 507 -10.42 -7.11 -47.72
C SER A 507 -9.18 -7.94 -48.10
N LEU A 508 -8.55 -7.66 -49.24
CA LEU A 508 -7.33 -8.33 -49.68
C LEU A 508 -6.06 -7.80 -49.02
N LEU A 509 -6.10 -6.57 -48.50
CA LEU A 509 -5.01 -6.00 -47.70
C LEU A 509 -4.77 -6.74 -46.37
N LYS A 510 -5.79 -7.39 -45.80
CA LYS A 510 -5.65 -8.27 -44.63
C LYS A 510 -4.86 -9.56 -44.93
N TYR A 511 -4.92 -10.07 -46.16
CA TYR A 511 -4.22 -11.30 -46.56
C TYR A 511 -2.84 -11.04 -47.17
N GLY A 512 -2.62 -9.90 -47.84
CA GLY A 512 -1.33 -9.58 -48.46
C GLY A 512 -0.22 -9.21 -47.46
N LEU A 513 -0.55 -8.60 -46.32
CA LEU A 513 0.40 -8.35 -45.22
C LEU A 513 0.85 -9.63 -44.50
N LEU A 514 -0.02 -10.65 -44.44
CA LEU A 514 0.31 -11.99 -43.92
C LEU A 514 1.28 -12.77 -44.81
N LEU A 515 1.21 -12.58 -46.14
CA LEU A 515 2.10 -13.26 -47.09
C LEU A 515 3.42 -12.52 -47.32
N GLY A 516 3.46 -11.19 -47.15
CA GLY A 516 4.70 -10.38 -47.25
C GLY A 516 5.65 -10.57 -46.08
N ILE A 517 5.11 -10.74 -44.87
CA ILE A 517 5.91 -10.97 -43.64
C ILE A 517 6.50 -12.39 -43.64
N GLY A 518 5.78 -13.38 -44.19
CA GLY A 518 6.27 -14.76 -44.37
C GLY A 518 7.43 -14.89 -45.34
N ALA A 519 7.50 -14.06 -46.36
CA ALA A 519 8.54 -14.14 -47.40
C ALA A 519 9.87 -13.48 -46.98
N ILE A 520 9.84 -12.51 -46.06
CA ILE A 520 11.05 -11.82 -45.56
C ILE A 520 11.70 -12.63 -44.43
N LEU A 521 10.91 -13.34 -43.62
CA LEU A 521 11.43 -14.22 -42.55
C LEU A 521 12.05 -15.52 -43.10
N TYR A 522 11.67 -15.98 -44.32
CA TYR A 522 12.25 -17.19 -44.96
C TYR A 522 13.53 -16.93 -45.75
N LYS A 523 13.95 -15.68 -45.93
CA LYS A 523 15.22 -15.32 -46.60
C LYS A 523 16.39 -15.06 -45.66
N ASN A 524 16.18 -15.08 -44.35
CA ASN A 524 17.22 -14.86 -43.34
C ASN A 524 17.28 -15.99 -42.28
N LEU A 525 16.82 -17.18 -42.62
CA LEU A 525 17.16 -18.45 -41.95
C LEU A 525 18.02 -19.29 -42.97
#